data_21ce81f3ec4f004a19a7739aff3690aa
#
_entry.id   21ce81f3ec4f004a19a7739aff3690aa
#
_cell.length_a   1.000
_cell.length_b   1.000
_cell.length_c   1.000
_cell.angle_alpha   90.00
_cell.angle_beta   90.00
_cell.angle_gamma   90.00
#
_symmetry.space_group_name_H-M   'P 1'
#
loop_
_entity.id
_entity.type
_entity.pdbx_description
1 polymer ?
#
loop_
_entity_poly.entity_id
_entity_poly.type
_entity_poly.pdbx_seq_one_letter_code
_entity_poly.pdbx_strand_id
1 'polypeptide(L)'
;MVYDSQNKMHKKYFEYESIDDESMENIVRILAPVECEEISLAGALRKNISLFELLGVNSVEGLNLDSRWENSKIYETMAVPLGVNVKDEIVYLNLHEKFHGPHGLVAGTTGSGKSEILQTFILGAATLFHPYEIGFLIIDFKGGGMVNQFKDLPHLIGAITNIDGNEVQRSLKSIKAELMKRQNYLRRPV
;
A
#
# COMPACT_ATOMS: atom_id res chain seq x y z
N MET A 1 -24.41 -24.05 -19.98
CA MET A 1 -24.64 -24.72 -18.68
C MET A 1 -24.33 -23.72 -17.59
N VAL A 2 -25.24 -23.52 -16.65
CA VAL A 2 -25.05 -22.58 -15.55
C VAL A 2 -25.13 -23.36 -14.24
N TYR A 3 -24.18 -23.14 -13.35
CA TYR A 3 -24.15 -23.75 -12.01
C TYR A 3 -24.64 -22.71 -10.98
N ASP A 4 -25.44 -23.14 -10.02
CA ASP A 4 -25.81 -22.30 -8.89
C ASP A 4 -24.79 -22.39 -7.75
N SER A 5 -24.99 -21.59 -6.68
CA SER A 5 -24.15 -21.57 -5.50
C SER A 5 -24.09 -22.90 -4.72
N GLN A 6 -24.95 -23.85 -5.05
CA GLN A 6 -24.99 -25.20 -4.46
C GLN A 6 -24.44 -26.27 -5.41
N ASN A 7 -23.80 -25.87 -6.51
CA ASN A 7 -23.20 -26.74 -7.52
C ASN A 7 -24.22 -27.66 -8.24
N LYS A 8 -25.50 -27.27 -8.27
CA LYS A 8 -26.53 -28.00 -9.01
C LYS A 8 -26.60 -27.48 -10.44
N MET A 9 -26.61 -28.40 -11.39
CA MET A 9 -26.68 -28.12 -12.81
C MET A 9 -28.12 -27.79 -13.21
N HIS A 10 -28.37 -26.56 -13.64
CA HIS A 10 -29.66 -26.16 -14.24
C HIS A 10 -29.53 -26.05 -15.75
N LYS A 11 -30.44 -26.71 -16.49
CA LYS A 11 -30.61 -26.49 -17.92
C LYS A 11 -31.46 -25.22 -18.09
N LYS A 12 -30.83 -24.11 -18.44
CA LYS A 12 -31.56 -22.93 -18.95
C LYS A 12 -31.50 -22.97 -20.47
N TYR A 13 -32.64 -22.84 -21.10
CA TYR A 13 -32.74 -22.60 -22.52
C TYR A 13 -32.73 -21.10 -22.74
N PHE A 14 -31.87 -20.64 -23.67
CA PHE A 14 -31.80 -19.26 -24.09
C PHE A 14 -32.23 -19.21 -25.56
N GLU A 15 -33.08 -18.31 -25.88
CA GLU A 15 -33.21 -17.85 -27.25
C GLU A 15 -32.07 -16.87 -27.52
N TYR A 16 -31.31 -17.09 -28.56
CA TYR A 16 -30.26 -16.18 -29.00
C TYR A 16 -30.56 -15.78 -30.46
N GLU A 17 -30.32 -14.51 -30.75
CA GLU A 17 -30.33 -14.04 -32.12
C GLU A 17 -29.07 -14.56 -32.82
N SER A 18 -29.26 -15.28 -33.93
CA SER A 18 -28.14 -15.70 -34.78
C SER A 18 -27.78 -14.55 -35.72
N ILE A 19 -26.54 -14.14 -35.69
CA ILE A 19 -25.98 -13.21 -36.65
C ILE A 19 -25.33 -14.05 -37.75
N ASP A 20 -25.62 -13.72 -39.03
CA ASP A 20 -24.95 -14.37 -40.15
C ASP A 20 -23.47 -14.00 -40.23
N ASP A 21 -22.65 -14.84 -40.86
CA ASP A 21 -21.20 -14.68 -40.93
C ASP A 21 -20.78 -13.36 -41.61
N GLU A 22 -21.55 -12.87 -42.60
CA GLU A 22 -21.27 -11.62 -43.30
C GLU A 22 -21.50 -10.40 -42.38
N SER A 23 -22.56 -10.41 -41.61
CA SER A 23 -22.86 -9.38 -40.61
C SER A 23 -21.81 -9.38 -39.49
N MET A 24 -21.39 -10.56 -39.03
CA MET A 24 -20.34 -10.69 -38.05
C MET A 24 -19.02 -10.11 -38.57
N GLU A 25 -18.61 -10.45 -39.78
CA GLU A 25 -17.39 -9.94 -40.40
C GLU A 25 -17.41 -8.42 -40.57
N ASN A 26 -18.56 -7.85 -40.95
CA ASN A 26 -18.73 -6.41 -41.04
C ASN A 26 -18.63 -5.72 -39.68
N ILE A 27 -19.23 -6.26 -38.62
CA ILE A 27 -19.10 -5.76 -37.24
C ILE A 27 -17.65 -5.79 -36.79
N VAL A 28 -16.94 -6.89 -37.02
CA VAL A 28 -15.52 -7.01 -36.68
C VAL A 28 -14.66 -5.99 -37.40
N ARG A 29 -14.91 -5.76 -38.73
CA ARG A 29 -14.20 -4.73 -39.51
C ARG A 29 -14.45 -3.32 -39.00
N ILE A 30 -15.66 -3.02 -38.57
CA ILE A 30 -16.01 -1.69 -38.02
C ILE A 30 -15.39 -1.50 -36.65
N LEU A 31 -15.34 -2.55 -35.78
CA LEU A 31 -14.83 -2.45 -34.44
C LEU A 31 -13.30 -2.62 -34.33
N ALA A 32 -12.67 -3.28 -35.31
CA ALA A 32 -11.23 -3.53 -35.28
C ALA A 32 -10.35 -2.27 -35.13
N PRO A 33 -10.65 -1.11 -35.71
CA PRO A 33 -9.91 0.12 -35.53
C PRO A 33 -10.29 0.90 -34.24
N VAL A 34 -11.29 0.43 -33.47
CA VAL A 34 -11.72 1.11 -32.24
C VAL A 34 -10.77 0.76 -31.12
N GLU A 35 -9.90 1.69 -30.78
CA GLU A 35 -9.09 1.59 -29.58
C GLU A 35 -9.93 1.96 -28.36
N CYS A 36 -10.09 1.03 -27.41
CA CYS A 36 -10.72 1.34 -26.13
C CYS A 36 -9.70 2.07 -25.25
N GLU A 37 -10.06 3.23 -24.72
CA GLU A 37 -9.21 3.97 -23.78
C GLU A 37 -8.74 3.12 -22.59
N GLU A 38 -9.56 2.19 -22.11
CA GLU A 38 -9.19 1.26 -21.03
C GLU A 38 -8.03 0.32 -21.41
N ILE A 39 -7.93 -0.10 -22.67
CA ILE A 39 -6.84 -0.96 -23.14
C ILE A 39 -5.56 -0.14 -23.31
N SER A 40 -5.66 1.09 -23.79
CA SER A 40 -4.51 1.99 -23.88
C SER A 40 -4.01 2.45 -22.53
N LEU A 41 -4.90 2.66 -21.54
CA LEU A 41 -4.56 2.98 -20.16
C LEU A 41 -3.85 1.82 -19.44
N ALA A 42 -4.28 0.58 -19.65
CA ALA A 42 -3.60 -0.60 -19.09
C ALA A 42 -2.17 -0.80 -19.64
N GLY A 43 -1.90 -0.31 -20.86
CA GLY A 43 -0.56 -0.32 -21.45
C GLY A 43 0.35 0.83 -21.00
N ALA A 44 -0.21 1.86 -20.40
CA ALA A 44 0.51 3.08 -20.00
C ALA A 44 1.04 3.07 -18.57
N LEU A 45 0.68 2.06 -17.76
CA LEU A 45 1.16 1.99 -16.37
C LEU A 45 2.67 1.80 -16.35
N ARG A 46 3.39 2.69 -15.68
CA ARG A 46 4.85 2.56 -15.52
C ARG A 46 5.18 1.25 -14.82
N LYS A 47 6.11 0.48 -15.40
CA LYS A 47 6.56 -0.79 -14.80
C LYS A 47 7.38 -0.59 -13.53
N ASN A 48 8.13 0.48 -13.48
CA ASN A 48 9.00 0.82 -12.35
C ASN A 48 8.96 2.32 -12.11
N ILE A 49 8.96 2.71 -10.85
CA ILE A 49 9.15 4.08 -10.39
C ILE A 49 10.01 4.02 -9.12
N SER A 50 11.00 4.88 -9.02
CA SER A 50 11.86 4.95 -7.85
C SER A 50 11.24 5.82 -6.76
N LEU A 51 11.64 5.59 -5.50
CA LEU A 51 11.23 6.45 -4.39
C LEU A 51 11.73 7.89 -4.58
N PHE A 52 12.89 8.08 -5.20
CA PHE A 52 13.42 9.41 -5.51
C PHE A 52 12.51 10.17 -6.48
N GLU A 53 12.03 9.51 -7.54
CA GLU A 53 11.06 10.10 -8.47
C GLU A 53 9.76 10.47 -7.75
N LEU A 54 9.24 9.59 -6.88
CA LEU A 54 8.04 9.85 -6.08
C LEU A 54 8.21 11.05 -5.14
N LEU A 55 9.43 11.27 -4.63
CA LEU A 55 9.78 12.39 -3.75
C LEU A 55 10.23 13.65 -4.51
N GLY A 56 10.31 13.58 -5.84
CA GLY A 56 10.70 14.69 -6.71
C GLY A 56 12.18 15.07 -6.60
N VAL A 57 13.05 14.09 -6.32
CA VAL A 57 14.50 14.30 -6.14
C VAL A 57 15.29 13.30 -7.01
N ASN A 58 16.56 13.62 -7.27
CA ASN A 58 17.42 12.79 -8.11
C ASN A 58 18.58 12.14 -7.33
N SER A 59 18.77 12.50 -6.07
CA SER A 59 19.87 11.98 -5.24
C SER A 59 19.51 11.98 -3.76
N VAL A 60 20.34 11.33 -2.95
CA VAL A 60 20.18 11.29 -1.49
C VAL A 60 20.31 12.69 -0.88
N GLU A 61 21.27 13.48 -1.37
CA GLU A 61 21.49 14.85 -0.92
C GLU A 61 20.29 15.76 -1.22
N GLY A 62 19.61 15.49 -2.34
CA GLY A 62 18.39 16.21 -2.74
C GLY A 62 17.19 15.93 -1.84
N LEU A 63 17.23 14.89 -1.00
CA LEU A 63 16.16 14.59 -0.04
C LEU A 63 15.98 15.71 1.00
N ASN A 64 17.05 16.40 1.37
CA ASN A 64 17.04 17.53 2.32
C ASN A 64 16.20 17.22 3.58
N LEU A 65 16.61 16.15 4.28
CA LEU A 65 15.86 15.54 5.39
C LEU A 65 15.53 16.54 6.49
N ASP A 66 16.50 17.37 6.88
CA ASP A 66 16.33 18.33 7.97
C ASP A 66 15.17 19.30 7.67
N SER A 67 15.14 19.86 6.46
CA SER A 67 14.06 20.76 6.05
C SER A 67 12.71 20.06 5.95
N ARG A 68 12.68 18.82 5.50
CA ARG A 68 11.43 18.03 5.46
C ARG A 68 10.90 17.74 6.86
N TRP A 69 11.77 17.36 7.76
CA TRP A 69 11.42 17.04 9.14
C TRP A 69 11.01 18.26 9.95
N GLU A 70 11.67 19.41 9.77
CA GLU A 70 11.28 20.67 10.40
C GLU A 70 9.89 21.15 9.97
N ASN A 71 9.52 20.87 8.71
CA ASN A 71 8.23 21.29 8.16
C ASN A 71 7.14 20.22 8.27
N SER A 72 7.47 19.01 8.77
CA SER A 72 6.51 17.92 8.90
C SER A 72 5.49 18.23 10.00
N LYS A 73 4.23 17.81 9.76
CA LYS A 73 3.13 17.98 10.70
C LYS A 73 2.25 16.73 10.64
N ILE A 74 2.68 15.71 11.35
CA ILE A 74 1.99 14.40 11.34
C ILE A 74 0.55 14.50 11.82
N TYR A 75 0.23 15.47 12.66
CA TYR A 75 -1.14 15.73 13.15
C TYR A 75 -2.07 16.35 12.07
N GLU A 76 -1.52 16.85 10.98
CA GLU A 76 -2.29 17.35 9.83
C GLU A 76 -2.41 16.27 8.74
N THR A 77 -1.32 15.55 8.47
CA THR A 77 -1.28 14.55 7.41
C THR A 77 -0.19 13.51 7.64
N MET A 78 -0.48 12.28 7.28
CA MET A 78 0.46 11.15 7.21
C MET A 78 0.59 10.62 5.77
N ALA A 79 0.45 11.50 4.78
CA ALA A 79 0.48 11.12 3.37
C ALA A 79 1.88 10.71 2.93
N VAL A 80 2.03 9.50 2.44
CA VAL A 80 3.27 8.94 1.89
C VAL A 80 3.02 8.50 0.45
N PRO A 81 3.85 8.91 -0.52
CA PRO A 81 3.71 8.47 -1.90
C PRO A 81 4.06 6.98 -2.04
N LEU A 82 3.21 6.21 -2.72
CA LEU A 82 3.41 4.77 -2.94
C LEU A 82 3.72 4.40 -4.38
N GLY A 83 3.32 5.22 -5.33
CA GLY A 83 3.44 4.92 -6.75
C GLY A 83 2.71 5.94 -7.59
N VAL A 84 2.45 5.59 -8.85
CA VAL A 84 1.67 6.42 -9.78
C VAL A 84 0.50 5.62 -10.37
N ASN A 85 -0.56 6.32 -10.71
CA ASN A 85 -1.68 5.74 -11.44
C ASN A 85 -1.43 5.74 -12.97
N VAL A 86 -2.40 5.29 -13.75
CA VAL A 86 -2.33 5.24 -15.22
C VAL A 86 -2.20 6.61 -15.89
N LYS A 87 -2.51 7.69 -15.18
CA LYS A 87 -2.34 9.08 -15.63
C LYS A 87 -1.03 9.71 -15.19
N ASP A 88 -0.13 8.90 -14.63
CA ASP A 88 1.15 9.35 -14.06
C ASP A 88 1.01 10.29 -12.84
N GLU A 89 -0.15 10.28 -12.20
CA GLU A 89 -0.38 11.04 -10.97
C GLU A 89 0.08 10.22 -9.75
N ILE A 90 0.73 10.88 -8.79
CA ILE A 90 1.25 10.22 -7.58
C ILE A 90 0.07 9.76 -6.71
N VAL A 91 0.10 8.48 -6.34
CA VAL A 91 -0.86 7.87 -5.41
C VAL A 91 -0.27 7.90 -4.00
N TYR A 92 -0.98 8.49 -3.07
CA TYR A 92 -0.59 8.61 -1.67
C TYR A 92 -1.39 7.66 -0.79
N LEU A 93 -0.71 7.04 0.19
CA LEU A 93 -1.36 6.43 1.34
C LEU A 93 -1.27 7.39 2.53
N ASN A 94 -2.41 7.77 3.07
CA ASN A 94 -2.49 8.66 4.23
C ASN A 94 -3.18 7.94 5.39
N LEU A 95 -2.40 7.48 6.38
CA LEU A 95 -2.90 6.76 7.55
C LEU A 95 -3.47 7.68 8.64
N HIS A 96 -3.60 8.96 8.37
CA HIS A 96 -4.30 9.86 9.28
C HIS A 96 -5.80 9.51 9.33
N GLU A 97 -6.41 9.58 10.53
CA GLU A 97 -7.80 9.17 10.78
C GLU A 97 -8.84 9.86 9.89
N LYS A 98 -8.58 11.10 9.48
CA LYS A 98 -9.46 11.91 8.61
C LYS A 98 -9.39 11.53 7.13
N PHE A 99 -8.49 10.63 6.74
CA PHE A 99 -8.27 10.24 5.35
C PHE A 99 -8.52 8.74 5.15
N HIS A 100 -7.46 7.93 4.95
CA HIS A 100 -7.62 6.49 4.73
C HIS A 100 -7.79 5.70 6.04
N GLY A 101 -7.59 6.36 7.19
CA GLY A 101 -7.71 5.76 8.51
C GLY A 101 -6.41 5.10 9.01
N PRO A 102 -6.34 4.80 10.33
CA PRO A 102 -5.11 4.34 10.97
C PRO A 102 -4.82 2.85 10.74
N HIS A 103 -5.71 2.12 10.06
CA HIS A 103 -5.58 0.68 9.85
C HIS A 103 -5.58 0.35 8.36
N GLY A 104 -4.78 -0.64 7.98
CA GLY A 104 -4.70 -1.14 6.62
C GLY A 104 -4.48 -2.64 6.56
N LEU A 105 -4.93 -3.26 5.49
CA LEU A 105 -4.68 -4.66 5.17
C LEU A 105 -4.07 -4.75 3.78
N VAL A 106 -2.90 -5.38 3.68
CA VAL A 106 -2.23 -5.67 2.41
C VAL A 106 -2.32 -7.16 2.13
N ALA A 107 -3.07 -7.53 1.10
CA ALA A 107 -3.26 -8.91 0.68
C ALA A 107 -2.72 -9.13 -0.74
N GLY A 108 -2.26 -10.35 -1.02
CA GLY A 108 -1.76 -10.77 -2.33
C GLY A 108 -1.00 -12.08 -2.24
N THR A 109 -0.75 -12.69 -3.39
CA THR A 109 0.02 -13.95 -3.51
C THR A 109 1.51 -13.72 -3.20
N THR A 110 2.26 -14.80 -3.04
CA THR A 110 3.73 -14.71 -2.93
C THR A 110 4.30 -14.11 -4.21
N GLY A 111 5.26 -13.19 -4.06
CA GLY A 111 5.87 -12.48 -5.21
C GLY A 111 5.05 -11.31 -5.76
N SER A 112 3.89 -10.96 -5.19
CA SER A 112 3.04 -9.86 -5.66
C SER A 112 3.51 -8.46 -5.25
N GLY A 113 4.65 -8.31 -4.57
CA GLY A 113 5.18 -7.02 -4.15
C GLY A 113 4.66 -6.49 -2.80
N LYS A 114 4.00 -7.31 -1.97
CA LYS A 114 3.52 -6.86 -0.64
C LYS A 114 4.61 -6.28 0.25
N SER A 115 5.76 -6.93 0.30
CA SER A 115 6.89 -6.45 1.09
C SER A 115 7.49 -5.17 0.51
N GLU A 116 7.56 -5.08 -0.80
CA GLU A 116 8.07 -3.89 -1.51
C GLU A 116 7.21 -2.64 -1.22
N ILE A 117 5.89 -2.79 -1.24
CA ILE A 117 5.01 -1.65 -0.95
C ILE A 117 5.13 -1.20 0.51
N LEU A 118 5.31 -2.14 1.45
CA LEU A 118 5.57 -1.81 2.86
C LEU A 118 6.92 -1.13 3.05
N GLN A 119 7.96 -1.58 2.34
CA GLN A 119 9.28 -0.94 2.36
C GLN A 119 9.22 0.47 1.80
N THR A 120 8.55 0.66 0.68
CA THR A 120 8.33 1.99 0.08
C THR A 120 7.62 2.91 1.06
N PHE A 121 6.58 2.43 1.75
CA PHE A 121 5.87 3.20 2.76
C PHE A 121 6.77 3.58 3.94
N ILE A 122 7.53 2.63 4.50
CA ILE A 122 8.42 2.87 5.64
C ILE A 122 9.51 3.89 5.28
N LEU A 123 10.19 3.72 4.14
CA LEU A 123 11.23 4.63 3.68
C LEU A 123 10.66 6.00 3.33
N GLY A 124 9.52 6.04 2.65
CA GLY A 124 8.83 7.28 2.32
C GLY A 124 8.43 8.06 3.58
N ALA A 125 7.83 7.36 4.56
CA ALA A 125 7.45 7.99 5.82
C ALA A 125 8.66 8.46 6.63
N ALA A 126 9.73 7.66 6.69
CA ALA A 126 10.97 8.05 7.37
C ALA A 126 11.66 9.26 6.70
N THR A 127 11.51 9.43 5.39
CA THR A 127 12.03 10.60 4.68
C THR A 127 11.20 11.85 4.94
N LEU A 128 9.88 11.70 5.09
CA LEU A 128 8.95 12.83 5.19
C LEU A 128 8.73 13.32 6.62
N PHE A 129 8.85 12.43 7.63
CA PHE A 129 8.50 12.71 9.02
C PHE A 129 9.69 12.49 9.95
N HIS A 130 9.82 13.34 10.96
CA HIS A 130 10.89 13.25 11.95
C HIS A 130 10.76 11.98 12.82
N PRO A 131 11.86 11.34 13.26
CA PRO A 131 11.82 10.16 14.14
C PRO A 131 11.15 10.40 15.50
N TYR A 132 10.98 11.65 15.93
CA TYR A 132 10.19 11.98 17.12
C TYR A 132 8.69 12.03 16.86
N GLU A 133 8.27 12.12 15.60
CA GLU A 133 6.87 12.15 15.21
C GLU A 133 6.34 10.78 14.84
N ILE A 134 7.14 9.97 14.12
CA ILE A 134 6.77 8.62 13.69
C ILE A 134 7.85 7.61 14.08
N GLY A 135 7.40 6.48 14.59
CA GLY A 135 8.28 5.34 14.87
C GLY A 135 7.65 4.04 14.41
N PHE A 136 8.47 3.11 13.96
CA PHE A 136 8.02 1.82 13.46
C PHE A 136 8.32 0.72 14.47
N LEU A 137 7.30 -0.09 14.78
CA LEU A 137 7.46 -1.39 15.40
C LEU A 137 7.15 -2.45 14.33
N ILE A 138 8.16 -3.19 13.90
CA ILE A 138 8.03 -4.19 12.85
C ILE A 138 7.93 -5.57 13.46
N ILE A 139 6.87 -6.31 13.11
CA ILE A 139 6.65 -7.68 13.54
C ILE A 139 6.70 -8.56 12.28
N ASP A 140 7.80 -9.30 12.11
CA ASP A 140 8.03 -10.14 10.92
C ASP A 140 8.24 -11.59 11.33
N PHE A 141 7.19 -12.40 11.18
CA PHE A 141 7.21 -13.84 11.50
C PHE A 141 7.84 -14.72 10.41
N LYS A 142 8.33 -14.14 9.31
CA LYS A 142 8.92 -14.87 8.18
C LYS A 142 10.45 -14.87 8.16
N GLY A 143 11.12 -14.66 9.31
CA GLY A 143 12.57 -14.76 9.40
C GLY A 143 13.32 -13.44 9.38
N GLY A 144 12.63 -12.31 9.57
CA GLY A 144 13.27 -11.00 9.84
C GLY A 144 13.93 -10.32 8.62
N GLY A 145 13.66 -10.79 7.40
CA GLY A 145 14.26 -10.21 6.20
C GLY A 145 13.97 -8.72 6.03
N MET A 146 12.75 -8.30 6.33
CA MET A 146 12.35 -6.90 6.30
C MET A 146 13.03 -6.10 7.44
N VAL A 147 13.07 -6.65 8.64
CA VAL A 147 13.66 -5.98 9.81
C VAL A 147 15.13 -5.67 9.60
N ASN A 148 15.89 -6.62 9.02
CA ASN A 148 17.33 -6.44 8.78
C ASN A 148 17.64 -5.27 7.85
N GLN A 149 16.74 -4.91 6.95
CA GLN A 149 16.93 -3.77 6.04
C GLN A 149 16.78 -2.43 6.77
N PHE A 150 16.02 -2.38 7.86
CA PHE A 150 15.70 -1.15 8.58
C PHE A 150 16.39 -1.03 9.94
N LYS A 151 17.29 -1.95 10.31
CA LYS A 151 17.93 -2.00 11.62
C LYS A 151 18.64 -0.71 12.03
N ASP A 152 19.20 0.01 11.04
CA ASP A 152 19.93 1.25 11.24
C ASP A 152 19.06 2.52 11.06
N LEU A 153 17.75 2.33 10.78
CA LEU A 153 16.83 3.44 10.59
C LEU A 153 16.47 4.08 11.95
N PRO A 154 16.68 5.39 12.16
CA PRO A 154 16.40 6.04 13.44
C PRO A 154 14.92 5.98 13.87
N HIS A 155 14.03 5.72 12.94
CA HIS A 155 12.60 5.53 13.17
C HIS A 155 12.23 4.12 13.68
N LEU A 156 13.16 3.15 13.65
CA LEU A 156 12.87 1.80 14.14
C LEU A 156 12.95 1.74 15.65
N ILE A 157 11.80 1.71 16.32
CA ILE A 157 11.71 1.64 17.80
C ILE A 157 11.72 0.22 18.33
N GLY A 158 11.48 -0.77 17.50
CA GLY A 158 11.53 -2.18 17.88
C GLY A 158 11.24 -3.12 16.71
N ALA A 159 11.71 -4.35 16.88
CA ALA A 159 11.50 -5.42 15.91
C ALA A 159 11.27 -6.75 16.63
N ILE A 160 10.35 -7.57 16.10
CA ILE A 160 10.05 -8.91 16.59
C ILE A 160 10.13 -9.85 15.40
N THR A 161 11.08 -10.78 15.41
CA THR A 161 11.33 -11.70 14.29
C THR A 161 11.09 -13.16 14.64
N ASN A 162 10.93 -13.47 15.93
CA ASN A 162 10.75 -14.82 16.43
C ASN A 162 9.33 -15.07 16.94
N ILE A 163 8.82 -16.28 16.67
CA ILE A 163 7.48 -16.74 17.10
C ILE A 163 7.58 -17.46 18.47
N ASP A 164 8.41 -17.01 19.37
CA ASP A 164 8.31 -17.52 20.74
C ASP A 164 7.08 -16.88 21.39
N GLY A 165 6.09 -17.73 21.75
CA GLY A 165 4.82 -17.25 22.31
C GLY A 165 5.00 -16.31 23.51
N ASN A 166 6.08 -16.44 24.25
CA ASN A 166 6.44 -15.57 25.35
C ASN A 166 6.89 -14.17 24.91
N GLU A 167 7.62 -14.05 23.80
CA GLU A 167 8.07 -12.76 23.27
C GLU A 167 6.90 -11.96 22.69
N VAL A 168 6.00 -12.63 21.97
CA VAL A 168 4.76 -12.00 21.46
C VAL A 168 3.91 -11.47 22.61
N GLN A 169 3.72 -12.26 23.68
CA GLN A 169 2.95 -11.83 24.84
C GLN A 169 3.60 -10.63 25.57
N ARG A 170 4.90 -10.62 25.71
CA ARG A 170 5.64 -9.51 26.31
C ARG A 170 5.50 -8.23 25.48
N SER A 171 5.63 -8.35 24.16
CA SER A 171 5.50 -7.24 23.22
C SER A 171 4.09 -6.63 23.21
N LEU A 172 3.06 -7.48 23.21
CA LEU A 172 1.69 -7.02 23.34
C LEU A 172 1.42 -6.28 24.65
N LYS A 173 2.00 -6.77 25.77
CA LYS A 173 1.91 -6.07 27.06
C LYS A 173 2.63 -4.72 27.02
N SER A 174 3.78 -4.62 26.38
CA SER A 174 4.53 -3.37 26.23
C SER A 174 3.77 -2.35 25.39
N ILE A 175 3.22 -2.78 24.26
CA ILE A 175 2.37 -1.92 23.40
C ILE A 175 1.17 -1.41 24.17
N LYS A 176 0.48 -2.30 24.89
CA LYS A 176 -0.68 -1.91 25.72
C LYS A 176 -0.30 -0.91 26.82
N ALA A 177 0.82 -1.12 27.48
CA ALA A 177 1.32 -0.20 28.50
C ALA A 177 1.63 1.19 27.92
N GLU A 178 2.27 1.25 26.75
CA GLU A 178 2.57 2.52 26.08
C GLU A 178 1.27 3.23 25.64
N LEU A 179 0.30 2.52 25.10
CA LEU A 179 -1.00 3.11 24.74
C LEU A 179 -1.71 3.69 25.98
N MET A 180 -1.73 2.97 27.09
CA MET A 180 -2.30 3.48 28.34
C MET A 180 -1.57 4.71 28.88
N LYS A 181 -0.24 4.72 28.78
CA LYS A 181 0.59 5.87 29.15
C LYS A 181 0.23 7.10 28.32
N ARG A 182 0.15 6.97 26.98
CA ARG A 182 -0.27 8.07 26.09
C ARG A 182 -1.68 8.58 26.38
N GLN A 183 -2.62 7.69 26.60
CA GLN A 183 -3.98 8.08 26.98
C GLN A 183 -4.01 8.86 28.30
N ASN A 184 -3.19 8.49 29.27
CA ASN A 184 -3.12 9.21 30.54
C ASN A 184 -2.50 10.61 30.39
N TYR A 185 -1.52 10.78 29.49
CA TYR A 185 -1.00 12.10 29.16
C TYR A 185 -2.05 13.02 28.54
N LEU A 186 -2.84 12.49 27.59
CA LEU A 186 -3.88 13.25 26.91
C LEU A 186 -5.07 13.62 27.84
N ARG A 187 -5.27 12.88 28.95
CA ARG A 187 -6.34 13.13 29.92
C ARG A 187 -5.96 14.12 31.01
N ARG A 188 -4.70 14.54 31.11
CA ARG A 188 -4.30 15.56 32.09
C ARG A 188 -4.84 16.91 31.64
N PRO A 189 -5.69 17.58 32.46
CA PRO A 189 -6.06 18.96 32.17
C PRO A 189 -4.80 19.83 32.19
N VAL A 190 -4.72 20.73 31.24
CA VAL A 190 -3.71 21.79 31.17
C VAL A 190 -3.95 22.76 32.30
#